data_68111513c050134f9daee15db245a9e7
#
_entry.id   68111513c050134f9daee15db245a9e7
#
_cell.length_a   1.000
_cell.length_b   1.000
_cell.length_c   1.000
_cell.angle_alpha   90.00
_cell.angle_beta   90.00
_cell.angle_gamma   90.00
#
_symmetry.space_group_name_H-M   'P 1'
#
loop_
_entity.id
_entity.type
_entity.pdbx_description
1 polymer ?
#
loop_
_entity_poly.entity_id
_entity_poly.type
_entity_poly.pdbx_seq_one_letter_code
_entity_poly.pdbx_strand_id
1 'polypeptide(L)'
;LHDAGRAGAREAMIMRFEVDSDQVEQASTAVAGSVATVRTEVGALMRNLDALQATWQGPAAAAFGGTVAQWRGAQAQVEGALDAIQAALAAAARTYADAEAAATRMFA
;
A
#
# COMPACT_ATOMS: atom_id res chain seq x y z
N LEU A 1 -43.61 13.13 -3.10
CA LEU A 1 -42.42 14.01 -3.14
C LEU A 1 -41.38 13.59 -2.11
N HIS A 2 -41.79 13.40 -0.84
CA HIS A 2 -40.87 13.00 0.23
C HIS A 2 -40.34 11.59 -0.01
N ASP A 3 -41.16 10.66 -0.47
CA ASP A 3 -40.73 9.27 -0.70
C ASP A 3 -39.76 9.17 -1.87
N ALA A 4 -39.98 9.94 -2.93
CA ALA A 4 -39.06 9.98 -4.05
C ALA A 4 -37.69 10.55 -3.66
N GLY A 5 -37.65 11.59 -2.80
CA GLY A 5 -36.42 12.15 -2.28
C GLY A 5 -35.66 11.19 -1.41
N ARG A 6 -36.39 10.44 -0.56
CA ARG A 6 -35.76 9.42 0.31
C ARG A 6 -35.18 8.26 -0.50
N ALA A 7 -35.92 7.77 -1.51
CA ALA A 7 -35.45 6.70 -2.38
C ALA A 7 -34.17 7.10 -3.12
N GLY A 8 -34.13 8.32 -3.68
CA GLY A 8 -32.96 8.85 -4.35
C GLY A 8 -31.75 9.01 -3.42
N ALA A 9 -32.00 9.47 -2.18
CA ALA A 9 -30.94 9.61 -1.18
C ALA A 9 -30.37 8.26 -0.77
N ARG A 10 -31.21 7.23 -0.60
CA ARG A 10 -30.78 5.87 -0.29
C ARG A 10 -29.91 5.30 -1.40
N GLU A 11 -30.36 5.41 -2.65
CA GLU A 11 -29.61 4.91 -3.81
C GLU A 11 -28.25 5.62 -3.93
N ALA A 12 -28.23 6.94 -3.78
CA ALA A 12 -27.00 7.72 -3.84
C ALA A 12 -26.03 7.32 -2.74
N MET A 13 -26.52 7.07 -1.52
CA MET A 13 -25.69 6.64 -0.39
C MET A 13 -25.08 5.26 -0.63
N ILE A 14 -25.90 4.30 -1.08
CA ILE A 14 -25.43 2.93 -1.35
C ILE A 14 -24.40 2.94 -2.48
N MET A 15 -24.69 3.64 -3.57
CA MET A 15 -23.76 3.74 -4.70
C MET A 15 -22.46 4.42 -4.32
N ARG A 16 -22.52 5.44 -3.46
CA ARG A 16 -21.33 6.13 -2.99
C ARG A 16 -20.41 5.23 -2.18
N PHE A 17 -20.96 4.44 -1.26
CA PHE A 17 -20.16 3.50 -0.48
C PHE A 17 -19.59 2.39 -1.36
N GLU A 18 -20.38 1.89 -2.32
CA GLU A 18 -19.93 0.89 -3.27
C GLU A 18 -18.76 1.38 -4.12
N VAL A 19 -18.86 2.60 -4.67
CA VAL A 19 -17.79 3.21 -5.47
C VAL A 19 -16.55 3.44 -4.63
N ASP A 20 -16.69 3.98 -3.41
CA ASP A 20 -15.56 4.23 -2.53
C ASP A 20 -14.88 2.92 -2.13
N SER A 21 -15.65 1.86 -1.86
CA SER A 21 -15.13 0.54 -1.54
C SER A 21 -14.32 -0.02 -2.71
N ASP A 22 -14.85 0.05 -3.92
CA ASP A 22 -14.17 -0.42 -5.13
C ASP A 22 -12.89 0.37 -5.39
N GLN A 23 -12.92 1.68 -5.20
CA GLN A 23 -11.75 2.54 -5.35
C GLN A 23 -10.66 2.17 -4.34
N VAL A 24 -11.02 1.90 -3.10
CA VAL A 24 -10.07 1.50 -2.06
C VAL A 24 -9.48 0.13 -2.38
N GLU A 25 -10.29 -0.82 -2.84
CA GLU A 25 -9.80 -2.13 -3.27
C GLU A 25 -8.83 -2.02 -4.43
N GLN A 26 -9.16 -1.23 -5.45
CA GLN A 26 -8.29 -1.00 -6.59
C GLN A 26 -6.97 -0.35 -6.18
N ALA A 27 -7.04 0.65 -5.32
CA ALA A 27 -5.85 1.31 -4.79
C ALA A 27 -4.99 0.35 -3.97
N SER A 28 -5.62 -0.49 -3.15
CA SER A 28 -4.93 -1.50 -2.34
C SER A 28 -4.19 -2.50 -3.22
N THR A 29 -4.83 -3.00 -4.28
CA THR A 29 -4.23 -3.91 -5.24
C THR A 29 -3.06 -3.25 -5.98
N ALA A 30 -3.25 -2.01 -6.43
CA ALA A 30 -2.21 -1.26 -7.14
C ALA A 30 -0.99 -1.01 -6.23
N VAL A 31 -1.22 -0.63 -4.98
CA VAL A 31 -0.14 -0.42 -4.00
C VAL A 31 0.60 -1.72 -3.73
N ALA A 32 -0.12 -2.84 -3.55
CA ALA A 32 0.49 -4.15 -3.33
C ALA A 32 1.39 -4.54 -4.51
N GLY A 33 0.96 -4.29 -5.75
CA GLY A 33 1.75 -4.53 -6.95
C GLY A 33 3.00 -3.64 -7.00
N SER A 34 2.87 -2.36 -6.68
CA SER A 34 3.99 -1.42 -6.62
C SER A 34 5.01 -1.81 -5.54
N VAL A 35 4.52 -2.20 -4.37
CA VAL A 35 5.39 -2.65 -3.27
C VAL A 35 6.18 -3.90 -3.68
N ALA A 36 5.51 -4.87 -4.32
CA ALA A 36 6.18 -6.09 -4.80
C ALA A 36 7.26 -5.75 -5.82
N THR A 37 7.00 -4.83 -6.74
CA THR A 37 7.97 -4.36 -7.73
C THR A 37 9.16 -3.69 -7.07
N VAL A 38 8.92 -2.78 -6.12
CA VAL A 38 9.98 -2.08 -5.39
C VAL A 38 10.85 -3.10 -4.63
N ARG A 39 10.25 -4.06 -3.94
CA ARG A 39 11.00 -5.10 -3.21
C ARG A 39 11.87 -5.92 -4.15
N THR A 40 11.38 -6.28 -5.32
CA THR A 40 12.14 -7.01 -6.32
C THR A 40 13.33 -6.19 -6.82
N GLU A 41 13.10 -4.92 -7.16
CA GLU A 41 14.14 -4.02 -7.65
C GLU A 41 15.20 -3.74 -6.59
N VAL A 42 14.78 -3.49 -5.36
CA VAL A 42 15.69 -3.25 -4.24
C VAL A 42 16.51 -4.51 -3.94
N GLY A 43 15.89 -5.69 -3.99
CA GLY A 43 16.61 -6.96 -3.81
C GLY A 43 17.67 -7.16 -4.86
N ALA A 44 17.39 -6.84 -6.14
CA ALA A 44 18.37 -6.90 -7.21
C ALA A 44 19.51 -5.89 -6.99
N LEU A 45 19.18 -4.67 -6.60
CA LEU A 45 20.17 -3.65 -6.27
C LEU A 45 21.09 -4.11 -5.14
N MET A 46 20.54 -4.66 -4.08
CA MET A 46 21.33 -5.12 -2.94
C MET A 46 22.28 -6.26 -3.32
N ARG A 47 21.81 -7.19 -4.15
CA ARG A 47 22.69 -8.26 -4.65
C ARG A 47 23.85 -7.70 -5.48
N ASN A 48 23.58 -6.71 -6.32
CA ASN A 48 24.61 -6.06 -7.12
C ASN A 48 25.62 -5.30 -6.24
N LEU A 49 25.13 -4.60 -5.23
CA LEU A 49 25.99 -3.87 -4.29
C LEU A 49 26.86 -4.83 -3.45
N ASP A 50 26.30 -5.94 -3.00
CA ASP A 50 27.04 -6.95 -2.25
C ASP A 50 28.13 -7.59 -3.11
N ALA A 51 27.83 -7.91 -4.38
CA ALA A 51 28.79 -8.46 -5.31
C ALA A 51 29.92 -7.46 -5.60
N LEU A 52 29.59 -6.18 -5.79
CA LEU A 52 30.61 -5.15 -6.01
C LEU A 52 31.48 -4.98 -4.76
N GLN A 53 30.91 -4.93 -3.59
CA GLN A 53 31.62 -4.78 -2.33
C GLN A 53 32.58 -5.94 -2.10
N ALA A 54 32.21 -7.16 -2.49
CA ALA A 54 33.05 -8.35 -2.33
C ALA A 54 34.31 -8.28 -3.20
N THR A 55 34.31 -7.50 -4.29
CA THR A 55 35.47 -7.35 -5.18
C THR A 55 36.39 -6.19 -4.79
N TRP A 56 35.93 -5.31 -3.91
CA TRP A 56 36.70 -4.14 -3.48
C TRP A 56 37.50 -4.43 -2.23
N GLN A 57 38.65 -3.76 -2.10
CA GLN A 57 39.51 -3.86 -0.92
C GLN A 57 39.99 -2.47 -0.51
N GLY A 58 40.41 -2.35 0.75
CA GLY A 58 41.03 -1.15 1.28
C GLY A 58 40.04 -0.08 1.71
N PRO A 59 40.49 1.20 1.85
CA PRO A 59 39.67 2.29 2.39
C PRO A 59 38.45 2.60 1.58
N ALA A 60 38.50 2.48 0.27
CA ALA A 60 37.33 2.71 -0.60
C ALA A 60 36.23 1.67 -0.34
N ALA A 61 36.60 0.42 -0.14
CA ALA A 61 35.66 -0.64 0.19
C ALA A 61 35.00 -0.40 1.55
N ALA A 62 35.74 0.06 2.54
CA ALA A 62 35.23 0.37 3.85
C ALA A 62 34.24 1.54 3.80
N ALA A 63 34.57 2.62 3.06
CA ALA A 63 33.69 3.77 2.89
C ALA A 63 32.39 3.38 2.17
N PHE A 64 32.50 2.58 1.12
CA PHE A 64 31.32 2.10 0.38
C PHE A 64 30.44 1.19 1.25
N GLY A 65 31.06 0.29 2.03
CA GLY A 65 30.36 -0.56 2.98
C GLY A 65 29.55 0.22 4.00
N GLY A 66 30.10 1.34 4.50
CA GLY A 66 29.39 2.25 5.40
C GLY A 66 28.17 2.90 4.73
N THR A 67 28.31 3.32 3.48
CA THR A 67 27.21 3.88 2.71
C THR A 67 26.12 2.84 2.47
N VAL A 68 26.48 1.61 2.12
CA VAL A 68 25.53 0.51 1.91
C VAL A 68 24.78 0.18 3.22
N ALA A 69 25.47 0.20 4.35
CA ALA A 69 24.83 -0.03 5.65
C ALA A 69 23.80 1.03 5.98
N GLN A 70 24.09 2.31 5.69
CA GLN A 70 23.12 3.41 5.83
C GLN A 70 21.90 3.21 4.93
N TRP A 71 22.13 2.80 3.69
CA TRP A 71 21.07 2.48 2.74
C TRP A 71 20.18 1.37 3.24
N ARG A 72 20.74 0.30 3.77
CA ARG A 72 19.96 -0.82 4.33
C ARG A 72 19.05 -0.37 5.47
N GLY A 73 19.56 0.52 6.34
CA GLY A 73 18.76 1.09 7.41
C GLY A 73 17.59 1.91 6.89
N ALA A 74 17.83 2.77 5.91
CA ALA A 74 16.79 3.59 5.27
C ALA A 74 15.76 2.70 4.56
N GLN A 75 16.21 1.67 3.87
CA GLN A 75 15.34 0.73 3.17
C GLN A 75 14.42 -0.01 4.14
N ALA A 76 14.92 -0.44 5.29
CA ALA A 76 14.11 -1.11 6.30
C ALA A 76 12.98 -0.20 6.80
N GLN A 77 13.27 1.10 6.98
CA GLN A 77 12.26 2.09 7.35
C GLN A 77 11.21 2.27 6.25
N VAL A 78 11.63 2.33 4.99
CA VAL A 78 10.72 2.44 3.84
C VAL A 78 9.83 1.20 3.75
N GLU A 79 10.37 0.01 3.91
CA GLU A 79 9.56 -1.22 3.89
C GLU A 79 8.54 -1.24 5.02
N GLY A 80 8.91 -0.80 6.22
CA GLY A 80 7.97 -0.67 7.33
C GLY A 80 6.84 0.32 7.01
N ALA A 81 7.16 1.44 6.37
CA ALA A 81 6.16 2.42 5.94
C ALA A 81 5.24 1.85 4.86
N LEU A 82 5.77 1.10 3.90
CA LEU A 82 4.98 0.44 2.87
C LEU A 82 4.03 -0.60 3.45
N ASP A 83 4.49 -1.39 4.41
CA ASP A 83 3.64 -2.35 5.12
C ASP A 83 2.51 -1.63 5.88
N ALA A 84 2.80 -0.50 6.52
CA ALA A 84 1.80 0.30 7.21
C ALA A 84 0.75 0.86 6.24
N ILE A 85 1.16 1.32 5.05
CA ILE A 85 0.25 1.80 4.02
C ILE A 85 -0.66 0.66 3.55
N GLN A 86 -0.12 -0.52 3.28
CA GLN A 86 -0.90 -1.68 2.86
C GLN A 86 -1.92 -2.09 3.94
N ALA A 87 -1.50 -2.10 5.21
CA ALA A 87 -2.38 -2.43 6.32
C ALA A 87 -3.50 -1.39 6.47
N ALA A 88 -3.19 -0.10 6.31
CA ALA A 88 -4.18 0.97 6.37
C ALA A 88 -5.20 0.87 5.23
N LEU A 89 -4.74 0.56 4.01
CA LEU A 89 -5.63 0.37 2.87
C LEU A 89 -6.54 -0.85 3.05
N ALA A 90 -6.00 -1.96 3.54
CA ALA A 90 -6.79 -3.16 3.82
C ALA A 90 -7.84 -2.90 4.90
N ALA A 91 -7.49 -2.16 5.96
CA ALA A 91 -8.42 -1.77 7.00
C ALA A 91 -9.51 -0.84 6.47
N ALA A 92 -9.15 0.13 5.63
CA ALA A 92 -10.11 1.03 4.99
C ALA A 92 -11.07 0.27 4.09
N ALA A 93 -10.58 -0.67 3.30
CA ALA A 93 -11.42 -1.51 2.43
C ALA A 93 -12.46 -2.28 3.24
N ARG A 94 -12.07 -2.86 4.37
CA ARG A 94 -13.00 -3.56 5.27
C ARG A 94 -14.04 -2.60 5.86
N THR A 95 -13.60 -1.41 6.28
CA THR A 95 -14.50 -0.40 6.85
C THR A 95 -15.56 0.03 5.83
N TYR A 96 -15.16 0.30 4.60
CA TYR A 96 -16.11 0.65 3.54
C TYR A 96 -17.05 -0.51 3.19
N ALA A 97 -16.53 -1.72 3.11
CA ALA A 97 -17.35 -2.92 2.84
C ALA A 97 -18.39 -3.14 3.96
N ASP A 98 -17.98 -2.98 5.22
CA ASP A 98 -18.88 -3.11 6.36
C ASP A 98 -19.94 -2.01 6.37
N ALA A 99 -19.56 -0.78 6.05
CA ALA A 99 -20.50 0.35 5.94
C ALA A 99 -21.51 0.12 4.82
N GLU A 100 -21.05 -0.37 3.66
CA GLU A 100 -21.92 -0.72 2.53
C GLU A 100 -22.91 -1.82 2.90
N ALA A 101 -22.44 -2.88 3.56
CA ALA A 101 -23.30 -3.96 4.03
C ALA A 101 -24.34 -3.48 5.05
N ALA A 102 -23.93 -2.61 5.98
CA ALA A 102 -24.83 -2.02 6.96
C ALA A 102 -25.87 -1.13 6.29
N ALA A 103 -25.47 -0.31 5.33
CA ALA A 103 -26.39 0.54 4.56
C ALA A 103 -27.40 -0.29 3.77
N THR A 104 -26.95 -1.37 3.13
CA THR A 104 -27.81 -2.28 2.39
C THR A 104 -28.87 -2.91 3.31
N ARG A 105 -28.47 -3.40 4.50
CA ARG A 105 -29.39 -3.97 5.48
C ARG A 105 -30.38 -2.93 5.99
N MET A 106 -29.93 -1.70 6.19
CA MET A 106 -30.77 -0.61 6.70
C MET A 106 -31.88 -0.25 5.71
N PHE A 107 -31.61 -0.32 4.42
CA PHE A 107 -32.54 0.07 3.37
C PHE A 107 -33.24 -1.10 2.69
N ALA A 108 -32.93 -2.32 3.09
CA ALA A 108 -33.65 -3.48 2.60
C ALA A 108 -35.00 -3.62 3.34
#